data_ab2f4b4c35be6bb9b2892b6368ab7c08
#
_entry.id   ab2f4b4c35be6bb9b2892b6368ab7c08
#
_cell.length_a   1.000
_cell.length_b   1.000
_cell.length_c   1.000
_cell.angle_alpha   90.00
_cell.angle_beta   90.00
_cell.angle_gamma   90.00
#
_symmetry.space_group_name_H-M   'P 1'
#
loop_
_entity.id
_entity.type
_entity.pdbx_description
1 polymer ?
#
loop_
_entity_poly.entity_id
_entity_poly.type
_entity_poly.pdbx_seq_one_letter_code
_entity_poly.pdbx_strand_id
1 'polypeptide(L)'
;MSNEEPSNSITFDTTTEGSRSEYDRQLKLAIQHMDALPESATSADKARINLDMAEANIGLGQTAEGWELARKGFDTFVAEEAWQDAVEACEVMYTTREPANIIALAHGIWIAITYPITAQTTITMLNYVVEESPDNSDGAAVAARTAHYIADLRSTEEEHEELS
;
A
#
# COMPACT_ATOMS: atom_id res chain seq x y z
N MET A 1 53.48 -2.84 -23.41
CA MET A 1 52.90 -2.31 -22.16
C MET A 1 51.74 -1.44 -22.55
N SER A 2 50.54 -2.03 -22.63
CA SER A 2 49.32 -1.33 -22.97
C SER A 2 48.59 -1.04 -21.65
N ASN A 3 48.45 0.23 -21.31
CA ASN A 3 47.63 0.71 -20.22
C ASN A 3 46.17 0.66 -20.71
N GLU A 4 45.39 -0.31 -20.20
CA GLU A 4 43.96 -0.23 -20.25
C GLU A 4 43.49 0.52 -18.98
N GLU A 5 43.01 1.74 -19.20
CA GLU A 5 42.25 2.47 -18.19
C GLU A 5 40.90 1.77 -17.97
N PRO A 6 40.46 1.58 -16.72
CA PRO A 6 39.12 1.08 -16.45
C PRO A 6 38.11 2.17 -16.80
N SER A 7 37.37 1.95 -17.89
CA SER A 7 36.17 2.73 -18.23
C SER A 7 35.16 2.60 -17.09
N ASN A 8 35.11 3.60 -16.23
CA ASN A 8 34.08 3.78 -15.22
C ASN A 8 32.83 4.30 -15.92
N SER A 9 32.12 3.40 -16.62
CA SER A 9 30.80 3.70 -17.11
C SER A 9 29.84 3.77 -15.93
N ILE A 10 29.60 4.99 -15.44
CA ILE A 10 28.46 5.30 -14.57
C ILE A 10 27.21 5.09 -15.44
N THR A 11 26.66 3.89 -15.40
CA THR A 11 25.31 3.62 -15.87
C THR A 11 24.37 4.35 -14.92
N PHE A 12 23.99 5.57 -15.27
CA PHE A 12 22.87 6.25 -14.65
C PHE A 12 21.65 5.34 -14.86
N ASP A 13 21.11 4.82 -13.76
CA ASP A 13 19.89 4.04 -13.79
C ASP A 13 18.72 4.97 -14.15
N THR A 14 18.46 5.10 -15.44
CA THR A 14 17.38 5.92 -16.00
C THR A 14 16.01 5.47 -15.50
N THR A 15 15.88 4.22 -15.02
CA THR A 15 14.68 3.68 -14.40
C THR A 15 14.42 4.37 -13.06
N THR A 16 15.44 4.57 -12.25
CA THR A 16 15.32 5.22 -10.92
C THR A 16 14.99 6.71 -11.05
N GLU A 17 15.60 7.42 -12.00
CA GLU A 17 15.28 8.84 -12.25
C GLU A 17 13.86 9.03 -12.82
N GLY A 18 13.42 8.15 -13.73
CA GLY A 18 12.06 8.16 -14.26
C GLY A 18 11.01 7.92 -13.18
N SER A 19 11.25 6.95 -12.31
CA SER A 19 10.37 6.66 -11.18
C SER A 19 10.29 7.82 -10.18
N ARG A 20 11.43 8.43 -9.84
CA ARG A 20 11.47 9.58 -8.93
C ARG A 20 10.71 10.79 -9.48
N SER A 21 10.87 11.08 -10.78
CA SER A 21 10.13 12.16 -11.45
C SER A 21 8.63 11.92 -11.44
N GLU A 22 8.21 10.66 -11.57
CA GLU A 22 6.80 10.28 -11.52
C GLU A 22 6.22 10.49 -10.12
N TYR A 23 6.90 10.05 -9.06
CA TYR A 23 6.45 10.28 -7.68
C TYR A 23 6.41 11.79 -7.32
N ASP A 24 7.37 12.58 -7.78
CA ASP A 24 7.34 14.04 -7.58
C ASP A 24 6.13 14.69 -8.27
N ARG A 25 5.76 14.19 -9.46
CA ARG A 25 4.55 14.62 -10.18
C ARG A 25 3.29 14.21 -9.42
N GLN A 26 3.21 12.97 -8.93
CA GLN A 26 2.08 12.47 -8.15
C GLN A 26 1.89 13.27 -6.85
N LEU A 27 2.96 13.56 -6.13
CA LEU A 27 2.90 14.39 -4.92
C LEU A 27 2.36 15.78 -5.23
N LYS A 28 2.83 16.44 -6.28
CA LYS A 28 2.34 17.76 -6.70
C LYS A 28 0.84 17.72 -7.07
N LEU A 29 0.40 16.69 -7.78
CA LEU A 29 -1.01 16.50 -8.12
C LEU A 29 -1.87 16.28 -6.86
N ALA A 30 -1.43 15.46 -5.93
CA ALA A 30 -2.15 15.23 -4.68
C ALA A 30 -2.27 16.52 -3.85
N ILE A 31 -1.21 17.35 -3.77
CA ILE A 31 -1.26 18.67 -3.13
C ILE A 31 -2.29 19.57 -3.83
N GLN A 32 -2.30 19.64 -5.17
CA GLN A 32 -3.28 20.42 -5.92
C GLN A 32 -4.72 19.93 -5.69
N HIS A 33 -4.92 18.62 -5.60
CA HIS A 33 -6.23 18.04 -5.27
C HIS A 33 -6.67 18.44 -3.86
N MET A 34 -5.76 18.43 -2.88
CA MET A 34 -6.05 18.86 -1.51
C MET A 34 -6.50 20.34 -1.48
N ASP A 35 -5.78 21.20 -2.21
CA ASP A 35 -6.08 22.66 -2.27
C ASP A 35 -7.39 22.94 -3.01
N ALA A 36 -7.78 22.09 -3.94
CA ALA A 36 -9.00 22.21 -4.73
C ALA A 36 -10.24 21.56 -4.09
N LEU A 37 -10.08 20.89 -2.94
CA LEU A 37 -11.20 20.27 -2.26
C LEU A 37 -12.28 21.32 -1.87
N PRO A 38 -13.56 21.02 -2.11
CA PRO A 38 -14.65 21.88 -1.68
C PRO A 38 -14.75 21.92 -0.15
N GLU A 39 -15.30 22.97 0.42
CA GLU A 39 -15.54 23.07 1.87
C GLU A 39 -16.43 21.94 2.42
N SER A 40 -17.26 21.34 1.55
CA SER A 40 -18.11 20.21 1.88
C SER A 40 -17.39 18.86 1.87
N ALA A 41 -16.09 18.79 1.53
CA ALA A 41 -15.34 17.56 1.51
C ALA A 41 -15.29 16.92 2.90
N THR A 42 -15.48 15.61 2.94
CA THR A 42 -15.48 14.81 4.17
C THR A 42 -14.06 14.62 4.71
N SER A 43 -13.96 14.13 5.94
CA SER A 43 -12.65 13.73 6.51
C SER A 43 -12.04 12.58 5.71
N ALA A 44 -12.88 11.65 5.23
CA ALA A 44 -12.43 10.53 4.38
C ALA A 44 -11.87 11.01 3.04
N ASP A 45 -12.51 11.99 2.38
CA ASP A 45 -11.98 12.56 1.14
C ASP A 45 -10.57 13.13 1.33
N LYS A 46 -10.37 13.86 2.43
CA LYS A 46 -9.05 14.42 2.79
C LYS A 46 -8.05 13.34 3.14
N ALA A 47 -8.49 12.31 3.87
CA ALA A 47 -7.66 11.17 4.25
C ALA A 47 -7.21 10.38 3.01
N ARG A 48 -8.06 10.24 2.00
CA ARG A 48 -7.71 9.59 0.74
C ARG A 48 -6.57 10.32 0.03
N ILE A 49 -6.67 11.64 -0.11
CA ILE A 49 -5.59 12.43 -0.71
C ILE A 49 -4.30 12.36 0.14
N ASN A 50 -4.42 12.35 1.48
CA ASN A 50 -3.26 12.15 2.33
C ASN A 50 -2.59 10.78 2.09
N LEU A 51 -3.35 9.75 1.77
CA LEU A 51 -2.82 8.44 1.43
C LEU A 51 -2.06 8.47 0.09
N ASP A 52 -2.61 9.14 -0.94
CA ASP A 52 -1.92 9.36 -2.22
C ASP A 52 -0.59 10.13 -2.01
N MET A 53 -0.59 11.14 -1.12
CA MET A 53 0.62 11.86 -0.74
C MET A 53 1.62 10.97 0.00
N ALA A 54 1.14 10.05 0.85
CA ALA A 54 1.97 9.10 1.57
C ALA A 54 2.71 8.17 0.61
N GLU A 55 2.01 7.60 -0.36
CA GLU A 55 2.61 6.72 -1.39
C GLU A 55 3.68 7.46 -2.20
N ALA A 56 3.38 8.68 -2.64
CA ALA A 56 4.34 9.50 -3.37
C ALA A 56 5.60 9.83 -2.54
N ASN A 57 5.43 10.17 -1.25
CA ASN A 57 6.54 10.41 -0.33
C ASN A 57 7.41 9.16 -0.14
N ILE A 58 6.79 7.98 0.02
CA ILE A 58 7.52 6.70 0.12
C ILE A 58 8.34 6.46 -1.15
N GLY A 59 7.76 6.67 -2.33
CA GLY A 59 8.46 6.55 -3.61
C GLY A 59 9.63 7.54 -3.77
N LEU A 60 9.57 8.69 -3.10
CA LEU A 60 10.65 9.68 -3.02
C LEU A 60 11.70 9.35 -1.94
N GLY A 61 11.49 8.30 -1.14
CA GLY A 61 12.36 7.91 -0.04
C GLY A 61 12.09 8.66 1.28
N GLN A 62 10.99 9.40 1.36
CA GLN A 62 10.54 10.14 2.54
C GLN A 62 9.59 9.24 3.36
N THR A 63 10.13 8.12 3.87
CA THR A 63 9.33 7.05 4.48
C THR A 63 8.66 7.47 5.79
N ALA A 64 9.31 8.31 6.59
CA ALA A 64 8.75 8.80 7.84
C ALA A 64 7.53 9.73 7.62
N GLU A 65 7.61 10.62 6.63
CA GLU A 65 6.50 11.47 6.21
C GLU A 65 5.34 10.64 5.63
N GLY A 66 5.68 9.64 4.80
CA GLY A 66 4.71 8.68 4.27
C GLY A 66 3.99 7.93 5.37
N TRP A 67 4.72 7.44 6.38
CA TRP A 67 4.15 6.77 7.55
C TRP A 67 3.15 7.65 8.30
N GLU A 68 3.53 8.88 8.63
CA GLU A 68 2.67 9.79 9.39
C GLU A 68 1.38 10.15 8.63
N LEU A 69 1.46 10.35 7.32
CA LEU A 69 0.29 10.62 6.49
C LEU A 69 -0.64 9.40 6.41
N ALA A 70 -0.09 8.21 6.14
CA ALA A 70 -0.86 6.98 6.06
C ALA A 70 -1.51 6.63 7.40
N ARG A 71 -0.81 6.83 8.52
CA ARG A 71 -1.36 6.62 9.85
C ARG A 71 -2.54 7.53 10.17
N LYS A 72 -2.44 8.82 9.84
CA LYS A 72 -3.56 9.75 10.01
C LYS A 72 -4.75 9.36 9.14
N GLY A 73 -4.49 8.88 7.93
CA GLY A 73 -5.51 8.32 7.05
C GLY A 73 -6.20 7.13 7.69
N PHE A 74 -5.44 6.16 8.19
CA PHE A 74 -5.94 4.98 8.88
C PHE A 74 -6.87 5.33 10.05
N ASP A 75 -6.44 6.25 10.95
CA ASP A 75 -7.24 6.66 12.09
C ASP A 75 -8.60 7.27 11.64
N THR A 76 -8.60 8.03 10.55
CA THR A 76 -9.81 8.62 9.97
C THR A 76 -10.71 7.54 9.34
N PHE A 77 -10.16 6.64 8.54
CA PHE A 77 -10.91 5.60 7.86
C PHE A 77 -11.56 4.63 8.86
N VAL A 78 -10.86 4.27 9.93
CA VAL A 78 -11.42 3.46 11.02
C VAL A 78 -12.57 4.19 11.73
N ALA A 79 -12.42 5.50 12.01
CA ALA A 79 -13.47 6.29 12.67
C ALA A 79 -14.74 6.44 11.80
N GLU A 80 -14.59 6.41 10.47
CA GLU A 80 -15.69 6.51 9.51
C GLU A 80 -16.17 5.14 8.97
N GLU A 81 -15.64 4.04 9.50
CA GLU A 81 -15.94 2.66 9.08
C GLU A 81 -15.64 2.40 7.58
N ALA A 82 -14.72 3.17 7.01
CA ALA A 82 -14.22 3.01 5.64
C ALA A 82 -13.15 1.88 5.61
N TRP A 83 -13.59 0.64 5.78
CA TRP A 83 -12.71 -0.50 6.04
C TRP A 83 -11.77 -0.83 4.91
N GLN A 84 -12.21 -0.67 3.65
CA GLN A 84 -11.34 -0.87 2.48
C GLN A 84 -10.17 0.12 2.49
N ASP A 85 -10.44 1.42 2.69
CA ASP A 85 -9.41 2.45 2.76
C ASP A 85 -8.50 2.27 3.99
N ALA A 86 -9.05 1.77 5.11
CA ALA A 86 -8.26 1.47 6.29
C ALA A 86 -7.23 0.35 6.04
N VAL A 87 -7.60 -0.70 5.28
CA VAL A 87 -6.65 -1.76 4.89
C VAL A 87 -5.59 -1.20 3.94
N GLU A 88 -5.97 -0.39 2.96
CA GLU A 88 -5.03 0.26 2.05
C GLU A 88 -4.03 1.15 2.80
N ALA A 89 -4.49 1.90 3.80
CA ALA A 89 -3.60 2.67 4.67
C ALA A 89 -2.61 1.80 5.45
N CYS A 90 -3.05 0.61 5.92
CA CYS A 90 -2.16 -0.37 6.54
C CYS A 90 -1.11 -0.90 5.56
N GLU A 91 -1.49 -1.16 4.31
CA GLU A 91 -0.57 -1.57 3.25
C GLU A 91 0.49 -0.49 3.01
N VAL A 92 0.08 0.76 2.85
CA VAL A 92 1.00 1.89 2.68
C VAL A 92 1.95 2.02 3.86
N MET A 93 1.46 1.94 5.11
CA MET A 93 2.32 1.93 6.31
C MET A 93 3.31 0.76 6.30
N TYR A 94 2.89 -0.44 5.89
CA TYR A 94 3.79 -1.59 5.79
C TYR A 94 4.94 -1.34 4.82
N THR A 95 4.68 -0.73 3.67
CA THR A 95 5.70 -0.47 2.65
C THR A 95 6.75 0.56 3.06
N THR A 96 6.51 1.36 4.09
CA THR A 96 7.47 2.35 4.59
C THR A 96 8.73 1.72 5.19
N ARG A 97 8.66 0.46 5.62
CA ARG A 97 9.72 -0.22 6.37
C ARG A 97 10.08 0.44 7.70
N GLU A 98 9.23 1.32 8.21
CA GLU A 98 9.38 1.89 9.55
C GLU A 98 9.26 0.80 10.64
N PRO A 99 9.79 1.00 11.86
CA PRO A 99 9.85 -0.05 12.89
C PRO A 99 8.52 -0.71 13.26
N ALA A 100 7.39 -0.02 13.05
CA ALA A 100 6.06 -0.52 13.35
C ALA A 100 5.32 -1.09 12.12
N ASN A 101 5.98 -1.26 10.98
CA ASN A 101 5.35 -1.70 9.74
C ASN A 101 4.67 -3.08 9.84
N ILE A 102 5.26 -4.03 10.57
CA ILE A 102 4.68 -5.36 10.80
C ILE A 102 3.39 -5.27 11.64
N ILE A 103 3.31 -4.31 12.55
CA ILE A 103 2.09 -4.07 13.34
C ILE A 103 0.99 -3.53 12.42
N ALA A 104 1.33 -2.63 11.49
CA ALA A 104 0.38 -2.13 10.49
C ALA A 104 -0.11 -3.27 9.58
N LEU A 105 0.78 -4.14 9.10
CA LEU A 105 0.40 -5.33 8.34
C LEU A 105 -0.59 -6.21 9.11
N ALA A 106 -0.31 -6.50 10.38
CA ALA A 106 -1.19 -7.30 11.22
C ALA A 106 -2.58 -6.68 11.40
N HIS A 107 -2.68 -5.35 11.60
CA HIS A 107 -3.96 -4.64 11.66
C HIS A 107 -4.72 -4.74 10.33
N GLY A 108 -4.05 -4.51 9.21
CA GLY A 108 -4.66 -4.60 7.88
C GLY A 108 -5.22 -6.01 7.60
N ILE A 109 -4.48 -7.07 7.95
CA ILE A 109 -4.95 -8.44 7.80
C ILE A 109 -6.19 -8.69 8.68
N TRP A 110 -6.15 -8.25 9.93
CA TRP A 110 -7.30 -8.42 10.84
C TRP A 110 -8.56 -7.75 10.28
N ILE A 111 -8.45 -6.53 9.75
CA ILE A 111 -9.57 -5.83 9.12
C ILE A 111 -10.02 -6.59 7.86
N ALA A 112 -9.06 -6.99 7.00
CA ALA A 112 -9.34 -7.64 5.72
C ALA A 112 -10.09 -8.99 5.86
N ILE A 113 -9.89 -9.72 6.96
CA ILE A 113 -10.62 -10.97 7.23
C ILE A 113 -11.92 -10.77 8.01
N THR A 114 -12.06 -9.62 8.70
CA THR A 114 -13.20 -9.35 9.59
C THR A 114 -14.33 -8.62 8.86
N TYR A 115 -13.99 -7.74 7.93
CA TYR A 115 -14.93 -6.89 7.19
C TYR A 115 -15.00 -7.27 5.71
N PRO A 116 -16.05 -6.85 4.97
CA PRO A 116 -16.20 -7.14 3.54
C PRO A 116 -15.21 -6.30 2.70
N ILE A 117 -13.97 -6.74 2.68
CA ILE A 117 -12.89 -6.16 1.88
C ILE A 117 -12.79 -6.91 0.55
N THR A 118 -12.37 -6.23 -0.54
CA THR A 118 -12.19 -6.88 -1.83
C THR A 118 -11.25 -8.08 -1.73
N ALA A 119 -11.51 -9.11 -2.52
CA ALA A 119 -10.67 -10.31 -2.57
C ALA A 119 -9.21 -9.93 -2.90
N GLN A 120 -9.02 -9.04 -3.88
CA GLN A 120 -7.70 -8.60 -4.30
C GLN A 120 -6.88 -8.00 -3.16
N THR A 121 -7.44 -7.04 -2.42
CA THR A 121 -6.76 -6.40 -1.28
C THR A 121 -6.43 -7.42 -0.19
N THR A 122 -7.38 -8.30 0.14
CA THR A 122 -7.17 -9.35 1.16
C THR A 122 -6.04 -10.31 0.76
N ILE A 123 -6.00 -10.74 -0.51
CA ILE A 123 -4.95 -11.61 -1.04
C ILE A 123 -3.59 -10.91 -0.97
N THR A 124 -3.52 -9.63 -1.37
CA THR A 124 -2.28 -8.85 -1.28
C THR A 124 -1.74 -8.80 0.14
N MET A 125 -2.58 -8.50 1.12
CA MET A 125 -2.18 -8.46 2.53
C MET A 125 -1.68 -9.82 3.04
N LEU A 126 -2.31 -10.93 2.64
CA LEU A 126 -1.88 -12.27 3.01
C LEU A 126 -0.58 -12.70 2.30
N ASN A 127 -0.34 -12.22 1.07
CA ASN A 127 0.92 -12.48 0.38
C ASN A 127 2.12 -11.84 1.08
N TYR A 128 1.96 -10.65 1.67
CA TYR A 128 3.01 -10.07 2.52
C TYR A 128 3.38 -10.96 3.71
N VAL A 129 2.41 -11.68 4.28
CA VAL A 129 2.72 -12.67 5.34
C VAL A 129 3.57 -13.80 4.80
N VAL A 130 3.29 -14.26 3.58
CA VAL A 130 4.10 -15.31 2.94
C VAL A 130 5.53 -14.81 2.72
N GLU A 131 5.69 -13.58 2.23
CA GLU A 131 7.00 -12.96 1.98
C GLU A 131 7.81 -12.72 3.25
N GLU A 132 7.16 -12.32 4.35
CA GLU A 132 7.81 -12.10 5.65
C GLU A 132 8.07 -13.39 6.44
N SER A 133 7.47 -14.50 6.02
CA SER A 133 7.62 -15.79 6.70
C SER A 133 8.87 -16.53 6.22
N PRO A 134 9.54 -17.30 7.08
CA PRO A 134 10.65 -18.16 6.66
C PRO A 134 10.20 -19.17 5.58
N ASP A 135 11.11 -19.50 4.67
CA ASP A 135 10.87 -20.51 3.64
C ASP A 135 10.37 -21.82 4.26
N ASN A 136 9.35 -22.41 3.64
CA ASN A 136 8.71 -23.68 4.07
C ASN A 136 8.13 -23.62 5.51
N SER A 137 7.75 -22.45 6.00
CA SER A 137 7.09 -22.33 7.30
C SER A 137 5.60 -22.70 7.22
N ASP A 138 5.05 -23.22 8.32
CA ASP A 138 3.60 -23.48 8.43
C ASP A 138 2.79 -22.18 8.33
N GLY A 139 3.35 -21.06 8.80
CA GLY A 139 2.71 -19.73 8.70
C GLY A 139 2.50 -19.27 7.26
N ALA A 140 3.52 -19.42 6.42
CA ALA A 140 3.42 -19.12 4.99
C ALA A 140 2.38 -20.02 4.29
N ALA A 141 2.37 -21.31 4.62
CA ALA A 141 1.41 -22.27 4.04
C ALA A 141 -0.03 -21.94 4.45
N VAL A 142 -0.26 -21.56 5.72
CA VAL A 142 -1.58 -21.15 6.21
C VAL A 142 -2.03 -19.85 5.53
N ALA A 143 -1.17 -18.84 5.42
CA ALA A 143 -1.49 -17.57 4.77
C ALA A 143 -1.84 -17.78 3.28
N ALA A 144 -1.03 -18.54 2.54
CA ALA A 144 -1.28 -18.86 1.13
C ALA A 144 -2.60 -19.64 0.94
N ARG A 145 -2.89 -20.61 1.83
CA ARG A 145 -4.13 -21.37 1.77
C ARG A 145 -5.35 -20.51 2.09
N THR A 146 -5.23 -19.60 3.06
CA THR A 146 -6.30 -18.66 3.41
C THR A 146 -6.56 -17.68 2.26
N ALA A 147 -5.51 -17.16 1.61
CA ALA A 147 -5.64 -16.29 0.45
C ALA A 147 -6.41 -16.99 -0.70
N HIS A 148 -6.07 -18.24 -0.98
CA HIS A 148 -6.77 -19.02 -1.99
C HIS A 148 -8.25 -19.26 -1.63
N TYR A 149 -8.53 -19.61 -0.39
CA TYR A 149 -9.91 -19.81 0.08
C TYR A 149 -10.76 -18.53 -0.02
N ILE A 150 -10.19 -17.37 0.35
CA ILE A 150 -10.88 -16.08 0.23
C ILE A 150 -11.11 -15.69 -1.23
N ALA A 151 -10.15 -15.96 -2.11
CA ALA A 151 -10.33 -15.77 -3.54
C ALA A 151 -11.54 -16.55 -4.07
N ASP A 152 -11.61 -17.83 -3.76
CA ASP A 152 -12.72 -18.69 -4.19
C ASP A 152 -14.07 -18.23 -3.62
N LEU A 153 -14.08 -17.85 -2.34
CA LEU A 153 -15.31 -17.46 -1.65
C LEU A 153 -15.88 -16.13 -2.20
N ARG A 154 -15.03 -15.13 -2.39
CA ARG A 154 -15.46 -13.78 -2.76
C ARG A 154 -15.68 -13.62 -4.27
N SER A 155 -14.96 -14.37 -5.12
CA SER A 155 -15.24 -14.38 -6.56
C SER A 155 -16.62 -14.95 -6.88
N THR A 156 -17.11 -15.89 -6.08
CA THR A 156 -18.45 -16.46 -6.23
C THR A 156 -19.54 -15.46 -5.82
N GLU A 157 -19.27 -14.59 -4.86
CA GLU A 157 -20.20 -13.52 -4.43
C GLU A 157 -20.33 -12.42 -5.49
N GLU A 158 -19.20 -11.98 -6.09
CA GLU A 158 -19.20 -10.99 -7.18
C GLU A 158 -19.94 -11.47 -8.42
N GLU A 159 -19.79 -12.75 -8.81
CA GLU A 159 -20.56 -13.35 -9.91
C GLU A 159 -22.07 -13.41 -9.63
N HIS A 160 -22.48 -13.53 -8.38
CA HIS A 160 -23.89 -13.54 -7.99
C HIS A 160 -24.52 -12.14 -7.97
N GLU A 161 -23.78 -11.10 -7.63
CA GLU A 161 -24.27 -9.71 -7.67
C GLU A 161 -24.42 -9.19 -9.10
N GLU A 162 -23.54 -9.59 -10.03
CA GLU A 162 -23.67 -9.22 -11.45
C GLU A 162 -24.87 -9.88 -12.16
N LEU A 163 -25.40 -10.98 -11.61
CA LEU A 163 -26.53 -11.74 -12.19
C LEU A 163 -27.89 -11.42 -11.57
N SER A 164 -27.95 -10.50 -10.59
CA SER A 164 -29.18 -10.08 -9.90
C SER A 164 -29.62 -8.69 -10.28
#